data_766f4668c6db534187ce678d75cfcfeb
#
_entry.id   766f4668c6db534187ce678d75cfcfeb
#
_cell.length_a   1.000
_cell.length_b   1.000
_cell.length_c   1.000
_cell.angle_alpha   90.00
_cell.angle_beta   90.00
_cell.angle_gamma   90.00
#
_symmetry.space_group_name_H-M   'P 1'
#
loop_
_entity.id
_entity.type
_entity.pdbx_description
1 polymer ?
#
loop_
_entity_poly.entity_id
_entity_poly.type
_entity_poly.pdbx_seq_one_letter_code
_entity_poly.pdbx_strand_id
1 'polypeptide(L)'
;MVNLESFLIEAKKQTYANEKVEKVSNTRQNSKDYEYKKDKMVYHDTYFGGTNFIGEEVVYVDDKTYWAMNYYGVTLDETLGEEAMDKALRPALMNVGKDKDIIPVRGPKEWINGEYKYSFDVTGNINCFSGIETIYKNNEKIYELKCNGGLIK
;
A
#
# COMPACT_ATOMS: atom_id res chain seq x y z
N MET A 1 13.77 19.09 -7.97
CA MET A 1 13.52 18.56 -6.61
C MET A 1 12.56 17.38 -6.73
N VAL A 2 12.90 16.23 -6.15
CA VAL A 2 12.07 15.01 -6.20
C VAL A 2 10.84 15.24 -5.32
N ASN A 3 9.64 15.15 -5.90
CA ASN A 3 8.39 15.16 -5.13
C ASN A 3 7.98 13.71 -4.86
N LEU A 4 8.52 13.14 -3.78
CA LEU A 4 8.30 11.75 -3.39
C LEU A 4 6.81 11.44 -3.16
N GLU A 5 6.06 12.30 -2.47
CA GLU A 5 4.66 12.04 -2.17
C GLU A 5 3.80 11.99 -3.44
N SER A 6 3.98 12.94 -4.36
CA SER A 6 3.28 12.92 -5.64
C SER A 6 3.62 11.69 -6.48
N PHE A 7 4.89 11.29 -6.48
CA PHE A 7 5.33 10.09 -7.17
C PHE A 7 4.72 8.81 -6.55
N LEU A 8 4.71 8.70 -5.22
CA LEU A 8 4.08 7.56 -4.53
C LEU A 8 2.58 7.44 -4.83
N ILE A 9 1.86 8.56 -4.81
CA ILE A 9 0.42 8.57 -5.16
C ILE A 9 0.21 8.01 -6.56
N GLU A 10 0.98 8.46 -7.53
CA GLU A 10 0.88 8.01 -8.91
C GLU A 10 1.27 6.54 -9.04
N ALA A 11 2.41 6.14 -8.50
CA ALA A 11 2.91 4.77 -8.55
C ALA A 11 1.92 3.75 -7.98
N LYS A 12 1.34 4.04 -6.81
CA LYS A 12 0.35 3.15 -6.17
C LYS A 12 -0.91 2.97 -7.00
N LYS A 13 -1.40 4.04 -7.64
CA LYS A 13 -2.56 3.98 -8.55
C LYS A 13 -2.26 3.27 -9.86
N GLN A 14 -1.00 3.23 -10.28
CA GLN A 14 -0.55 2.55 -11.50
C GLN A 14 -0.05 1.12 -11.24
N THR A 15 -0.10 0.65 -10.00
CA THR A 15 0.37 -0.68 -9.61
C THR A 15 -0.68 -1.44 -8.79
N TYR A 16 -0.36 -1.84 -7.58
CA TYR A 16 -1.15 -2.79 -6.79
C TYR A 16 -2.58 -2.32 -6.43
N ALA A 17 -2.83 -1.03 -6.34
CA ALA A 17 -4.17 -0.51 -6.09
C ALA A 17 -5.11 -0.65 -7.30
N ASN A 18 -4.56 -0.83 -8.50
CA ASN A 18 -5.31 -1.01 -9.74
C ASN A 18 -5.33 -2.49 -10.14
N GLU A 19 -6.47 -3.14 -9.97
CA GLU A 19 -6.67 -4.56 -10.31
C GLU A 19 -6.43 -4.91 -11.79
N LYS A 20 -6.45 -3.90 -12.69
CA LYS A 20 -6.25 -4.09 -14.14
C LYS A 20 -4.78 -4.03 -14.56
N VAL A 21 -3.88 -3.70 -13.64
CA VAL A 21 -2.44 -3.61 -13.92
C VAL A 21 -1.79 -4.98 -13.85
N GLU A 22 -1.00 -5.32 -14.85
CA GLU A 22 -0.23 -6.56 -14.88
C GLU A 22 1.02 -6.45 -13.99
N LYS A 23 1.36 -7.55 -13.35
CA LYS A 23 2.61 -7.70 -12.60
C LYS A 23 3.79 -7.82 -13.54
N VAL A 24 4.97 -7.37 -13.11
CA VAL A 24 6.24 -7.64 -13.80
C VAL A 24 6.80 -9.01 -13.37
N SER A 25 7.91 -9.44 -13.97
CA SER A 25 8.57 -10.68 -13.60
C SER A 25 8.99 -10.66 -12.14
N ASN A 26 8.79 -11.78 -11.44
CA ASN A 26 9.14 -11.91 -10.04
C ASN A 26 10.67 -11.80 -9.82
N THR A 27 11.07 -11.04 -8.80
CA THR A 27 12.48 -10.82 -8.43
C THR A 27 12.98 -11.81 -7.40
N ARG A 28 12.08 -12.50 -6.70
CA ARG A 28 12.40 -13.58 -5.73
C ARG A 28 11.47 -14.76 -5.96
N GLN A 29 11.88 -15.95 -5.52
CA GLN A 29 11.06 -17.15 -5.64
C GLN A 29 9.67 -16.94 -5.02
N ASN A 30 8.62 -17.16 -5.80
CA ASN A 30 7.21 -16.99 -5.43
C ASN A 30 6.79 -15.54 -5.09
N SER A 31 7.62 -14.53 -5.35
CA SER A 31 7.19 -13.15 -5.20
C SER A 31 6.23 -12.72 -6.31
N LYS A 32 5.44 -11.71 -6.00
CA LYS A 32 4.62 -10.97 -6.95
C LYS A 32 5.14 -9.55 -6.96
N ASP A 33 5.40 -9.02 -8.15
CA ASP A 33 6.13 -7.78 -8.31
C ASP A 33 5.37 -6.81 -9.20
N TYR A 34 5.35 -5.52 -8.79
CA TYR A 34 4.90 -4.40 -9.60
C TYR A 34 6.04 -3.41 -9.78
N GLU A 35 6.07 -2.73 -10.90
CA GLU A 35 7.04 -1.66 -11.16
C GLU A 35 6.35 -0.48 -11.85
N TYR A 36 6.72 0.73 -11.45
CA TYR A 36 6.33 1.97 -12.08
C TYR A 36 7.54 2.89 -12.25
N LYS A 37 7.69 3.46 -13.44
CA LYS A 37 8.82 4.34 -13.77
C LYS A 37 8.32 5.69 -14.26
N LYS A 38 8.95 6.75 -13.75
CA LYS A 38 8.73 8.11 -14.23
C LYS A 38 10.00 8.93 -14.05
N ASP A 39 10.49 9.51 -15.14
CA ASP A 39 11.74 10.28 -15.16
C ASP A 39 12.91 9.44 -14.60
N LYS A 40 13.51 9.90 -13.51
CA LYS A 40 14.62 9.23 -12.82
C LYS A 40 14.18 8.39 -11.62
N MET A 41 12.88 8.24 -11.44
CA MET A 41 12.31 7.51 -10.31
C MET A 41 11.75 6.17 -10.74
N VAL A 42 12.03 5.14 -9.94
CA VAL A 42 11.47 3.80 -10.08
C VAL A 42 10.82 3.41 -8.76
N TYR A 43 9.57 3.01 -8.81
CA TYR A 43 8.86 2.36 -7.70
C TYR A 43 8.82 0.87 -7.98
N HIS A 44 9.15 0.06 -6.99
CA HIS A 44 9.04 -1.38 -7.05
C HIS A 44 8.35 -1.90 -5.79
N ASP A 45 7.28 -2.67 -5.98
CA ASP A 45 6.58 -3.38 -4.91
C ASP A 45 6.78 -4.88 -5.09
N THR A 46 7.29 -5.55 -4.07
CA THR A 46 7.50 -6.99 -4.02
C THR A 46 6.77 -7.57 -2.83
N TYR A 47 5.91 -8.57 -3.06
CA TYR A 47 5.18 -9.21 -1.97
C TYR A 47 4.97 -10.72 -2.18
N PHE A 48 4.63 -11.39 -1.08
CA PHE A 48 4.29 -12.81 -1.00
C PHE A 48 2.94 -12.97 -0.35
N GLY A 49 2.21 -14.02 -0.75
CA GLY A 49 0.93 -14.36 -0.15
C GLY A 49 -0.28 -13.88 -0.95
N GLY A 50 -1.43 -13.97 -0.34
CA GLY A 50 -2.74 -13.62 -0.91
C GLY A 50 -3.56 -12.80 0.07
N THR A 51 -4.47 -13.42 0.83
CA THR A 51 -5.27 -12.75 1.86
C THR A 51 -4.48 -12.44 3.13
N ASN A 52 -3.43 -13.22 3.41
CA ASN A 52 -2.34 -12.85 4.31
C ASN A 52 -1.11 -12.62 3.44
N PHE A 53 -0.47 -11.49 3.58
CA PHE A 53 0.64 -11.10 2.70
C PHE A 53 1.69 -10.25 3.42
N ILE A 54 2.90 -10.32 2.93
CA ILE A 54 4.04 -9.54 3.40
C ILE A 54 4.82 -9.03 2.20
N GLY A 55 5.32 -7.82 2.28
CA GLY A 55 6.13 -7.27 1.21
C GLY A 55 6.81 -5.96 1.56
N GLU A 56 7.44 -5.39 0.54
CA GLU A 56 8.09 -4.09 0.65
C GLU A 56 7.94 -3.30 -0.65
N GLU A 57 7.79 -2.01 -0.48
CA GLU A 57 7.85 -1.02 -1.54
C GLU A 57 9.19 -0.28 -1.47
N VAL A 58 9.84 -0.09 -2.59
CA VAL A 58 11.10 0.64 -2.67
C VAL A 58 11.03 1.68 -3.77
N VAL A 59 11.48 2.88 -3.47
CA VAL A 59 11.68 3.96 -4.46
C VAL A 59 13.17 4.17 -4.67
N TYR A 60 13.57 4.09 -5.94
CA TYR A 60 14.92 4.43 -6.40
C TYR A 60 14.90 5.80 -7.08
N VAL A 61 15.96 6.55 -6.91
CA VAL A 61 16.22 7.82 -7.62
C VAL A 61 17.63 7.76 -8.19
N ASP A 62 17.77 7.94 -9.50
CA ASP A 62 19.07 7.76 -10.20
C ASP A 62 19.76 6.43 -9.82
N ASP A 63 18.98 5.33 -9.84
CA ASP A 63 19.41 3.94 -9.51
C ASP A 63 19.87 3.71 -8.06
N LYS A 64 19.65 4.67 -7.18
CA LYS A 64 19.96 4.53 -5.74
C LYS A 64 18.70 4.42 -4.92
N THR A 65 18.69 3.51 -3.96
CA THR A 65 17.59 3.39 -3.01
C THR A 65 17.42 4.70 -2.25
N TYR A 66 16.22 5.26 -2.29
CA TYR A 66 15.90 6.55 -1.72
C TYR A 66 14.91 6.47 -0.56
N TRP A 67 13.88 5.64 -0.72
CA TRP A 67 12.82 5.44 0.28
C TRP A 67 12.33 3.99 0.23
N ALA A 68 11.90 3.46 1.37
CA ALA A 68 11.30 2.13 1.42
C ALA A 68 10.27 2.02 2.54
N MET A 69 9.32 1.09 2.35
CA MET A 69 8.32 0.70 3.33
C MET A 69 8.15 -0.82 3.30
N ASN A 70 8.07 -1.47 4.46
CA ASN A 70 7.60 -2.85 4.55
C ASN A 70 6.20 -2.92 5.15
N TYR A 71 5.50 -4.02 4.90
CA TYR A 71 4.15 -4.24 5.38
C TYR A 71 3.84 -5.72 5.57
N TYR A 72 2.94 -6.00 6.52
CA TYR A 72 2.31 -7.31 6.71
C TYR A 72 0.82 -7.12 6.96
N GLY A 73 0.01 -7.74 6.11
CA GLY A 73 -1.45 -7.75 6.20
C GLY A 73 -1.98 -9.13 6.56
N VAL A 74 -2.98 -9.19 7.44
CA VAL A 74 -3.63 -10.42 7.87
C VAL A 74 -5.15 -10.30 7.79
N THR A 75 -5.78 -11.29 7.18
CA THR A 75 -7.23 -11.44 7.19
C THR A 75 -7.64 -12.23 8.43
N LEU A 76 -8.48 -11.62 9.26
CA LEU A 76 -8.96 -12.20 10.54
C LEU A 76 -10.21 -13.05 10.35
N ASP A 77 -10.94 -12.85 9.26
CA ASP A 77 -12.05 -13.69 8.82
C ASP A 77 -11.76 -14.21 7.40
N GLU A 78 -11.25 -15.43 7.31
CA GLU A 78 -10.83 -16.06 6.04
C GLU A 78 -11.99 -16.23 5.05
N THR A 79 -13.23 -16.29 5.53
CA THR A 79 -14.41 -16.43 4.67
C THR A 79 -14.71 -15.16 3.87
N LEU A 80 -14.18 -14.00 4.31
CA LEU A 80 -14.39 -12.69 3.72
C LEU A 80 -13.13 -12.12 3.05
N GLY A 81 -12.01 -12.84 3.06
CA GLY A 81 -10.71 -12.31 2.65
C GLY A 81 -10.69 -11.69 1.27
N GLU A 82 -11.10 -12.41 0.24
CA GLU A 82 -11.14 -11.89 -1.13
C GLU A 82 -12.18 -10.78 -1.30
N GLU A 83 -13.36 -10.94 -0.72
CA GLU A 83 -14.41 -9.92 -0.76
C GLU A 83 -13.94 -8.60 -0.11
N ALA A 84 -13.26 -8.67 1.02
CA ALA A 84 -12.70 -7.50 1.70
C ALA A 84 -11.62 -6.80 0.86
N MET A 85 -10.78 -7.58 0.14
CA MET A 85 -9.79 -7.02 -0.79
C MET A 85 -10.48 -6.22 -1.90
N ASP A 86 -11.50 -6.78 -2.53
CA ASP A 86 -12.16 -6.19 -3.69
C ASP A 86 -13.11 -5.04 -3.32
N LYS A 87 -13.86 -5.17 -2.23
CA LYS A 87 -14.88 -4.19 -1.84
C LYS A 87 -14.37 -3.08 -0.91
N ALA A 88 -13.29 -3.31 -0.20
CA ALA A 88 -12.76 -2.37 0.78
C ALA A 88 -11.32 -1.97 0.54
N LEU A 89 -10.36 -2.90 0.49
CA LEU A 89 -8.94 -2.56 0.45
C LEU A 89 -8.55 -1.83 -0.84
N ARG A 90 -8.70 -2.45 -2.00
CA ARG A 90 -8.30 -1.84 -3.28
C ARG A 90 -9.01 -0.52 -3.56
N PRO A 91 -10.34 -0.41 -3.39
CA PRO A 91 -11.02 0.87 -3.58
C PRO A 91 -10.53 1.97 -2.62
N ALA A 92 -10.25 1.64 -1.36
CA ALA A 92 -9.69 2.59 -0.41
C ALA A 92 -8.28 3.05 -0.85
N LEU A 93 -7.43 2.13 -1.28
CA LEU A 93 -6.07 2.43 -1.76
C LEU A 93 -6.06 3.30 -3.03
N MET A 94 -7.06 3.19 -3.90
CA MET A 94 -7.24 4.10 -5.04
C MET A 94 -7.55 5.54 -4.62
N ASN A 95 -7.90 5.77 -3.36
CA ASN A 95 -8.09 7.09 -2.75
C ASN A 95 -6.81 7.64 -2.07
N VAL A 96 -5.66 6.99 -2.23
CA VAL A 96 -4.37 7.47 -1.71
C VAL A 96 -4.11 8.93 -2.14
N GLY A 97 -3.66 9.75 -1.19
CA GLY A 97 -3.35 11.17 -1.41
C GLY A 97 -4.56 12.11 -1.52
N LYS A 98 -5.80 11.61 -1.38
CA LYS A 98 -6.99 12.48 -1.29
C LYS A 98 -7.10 13.19 0.06
N ASP A 99 -6.69 12.53 1.13
CA ASP A 99 -6.60 13.11 2.46
C ASP A 99 -5.23 13.79 2.61
N LYS A 100 -5.25 15.11 2.78
CA LYS A 100 -4.04 15.93 2.86
C LYS A 100 -3.43 15.97 4.27
N ASP A 101 -4.15 15.45 5.26
CA ASP A 101 -3.71 15.47 6.66
C ASP A 101 -2.84 14.26 7.02
N ILE A 102 -2.74 13.26 6.11
CA ILE A 102 -1.90 12.09 6.30
C ILE A 102 -0.94 11.84 5.14
N ILE A 103 0.17 11.19 5.42
CA ILE A 103 1.14 10.82 4.40
C ILE A 103 0.56 9.77 3.43
N PRO A 104 0.84 9.86 2.13
CA PRO A 104 0.21 9.03 1.10
C PRO A 104 0.91 7.67 0.92
N VAL A 105 1.07 6.91 2.01
CA VAL A 105 1.74 5.60 1.97
C VAL A 105 0.77 4.42 1.87
N ARG A 106 -0.50 4.65 2.28
CA ARG A 106 -1.60 3.68 2.12
C ARG A 106 -2.85 4.43 1.65
N GLY A 107 -4.05 4.01 2.04
CA GLY A 107 -5.30 4.71 1.73
C GLY A 107 -5.51 6.00 2.52
N PRO A 108 -6.72 6.57 2.48
CA PRO A 108 -7.10 7.74 3.28
C PRO A 108 -7.27 7.37 4.76
N LYS A 109 -7.45 8.38 5.61
CA LYS A 109 -7.73 8.16 7.03
C LYS A 109 -8.96 7.30 7.25
N GLU A 110 -10.02 7.52 6.49
CA GLU A 110 -11.25 6.73 6.47
C GLU A 110 -11.82 6.59 5.06
N TRP A 111 -12.44 5.44 4.80
CA TRP A 111 -13.22 5.20 3.59
C TRP A 111 -14.33 4.18 3.88
N ILE A 112 -15.53 4.43 3.38
CA ILE A 112 -16.70 3.61 3.65
C ILE A 112 -17.32 3.15 2.33
N ASN A 113 -17.66 1.87 2.27
CA ASN A 113 -18.43 1.27 1.19
C ASN A 113 -19.44 0.27 1.77
N GLY A 114 -20.70 0.72 1.91
CA GLY A 114 -21.76 -0.11 2.49
C GLY A 114 -21.41 -0.59 3.89
N GLU A 115 -21.30 -1.90 4.06
CA GLU A 115 -20.98 -2.54 5.34
C GLU A 115 -19.50 -2.44 5.73
N TYR A 116 -18.62 -2.02 4.79
CA TYR A 116 -17.18 -1.96 5.00
C TYR A 116 -16.72 -0.58 5.42
N LYS A 117 -15.90 -0.55 6.44
CA LYS A 117 -15.17 0.64 6.87
C LYS A 117 -13.67 0.35 6.84
N TYR A 118 -12.96 1.09 6.02
CA TYR A 118 -11.50 1.14 5.99
C TYR A 118 -11.00 2.29 6.86
N SER A 119 -9.91 2.08 7.59
CA SER A 119 -9.19 3.16 8.27
C SER A 119 -7.68 2.97 8.19
N PHE A 120 -6.96 4.08 8.21
CA PHE A 120 -5.50 4.11 8.26
C PHE A 120 -5.03 5.12 9.30
N ASP A 121 -4.41 4.63 10.37
CA ASP A 121 -3.79 5.41 11.41
C ASP A 121 -2.28 5.38 11.22
N VAL A 122 -1.66 6.53 11.01
CA VAL A 122 -0.23 6.67 10.78
C VAL A 122 0.38 7.73 11.68
N THR A 123 1.57 7.43 12.20
CA THR A 123 2.39 8.34 13.01
C THR A 123 3.71 8.62 12.31
N GLY A 124 4.26 9.82 12.51
CA GLY A 124 5.47 10.28 11.87
C GLY A 124 5.21 11.06 10.58
N ASN A 125 6.18 11.04 9.69
CA ASN A 125 6.11 11.71 8.38
C ASN A 125 6.74 10.83 7.30
N ILE A 126 6.75 11.28 6.06
CA ILE A 126 7.25 10.49 4.93
C ILE A 126 8.71 10.01 5.09
N ASN A 127 9.50 10.66 5.93
CA ASN A 127 10.89 10.33 6.17
C ASN A 127 11.09 9.24 7.25
N CYS A 128 10.10 9.07 8.15
CA CYS A 128 10.10 8.04 9.20
C CYS A 128 8.69 7.90 9.76
N PHE A 129 8.05 6.75 9.55
CA PHE A 129 6.68 6.52 9.96
C PHE A 129 6.41 5.07 10.35
N SER A 130 5.31 4.89 11.07
CA SER A 130 4.64 3.60 11.23
C SER A 130 3.13 3.79 11.15
N GLY A 131 2.41 2.79 10.64
CA GLY A 131 0.98 2.86 10.46
C GLY A 131 0.27 1.52 10.64
N ILE A 132 -1.03 1.62 10.94
CA ILE A 132 -1.94 0.49 11.04
C ILE A 132 -3.14 0.76 10.15
N GLU A 133 -3.40 -0.17 9.25
CA GLU A 133 -4.55 -0.19 8.35
C GLU A 133 -5.52 -1.24 8.84
N THR A 134 -6.81 -0.91 8.92
CA THR A 134 -7.85 -1.84 9.37
C THR A 134 -9.06 -1.81 8.45
N ILE A 135 -9.74 -2.95 8.37
CA ILE A 135 -11.04 -3.07 7.72
C ILE A 135 -12.01 -3.70 8.69
N TYR A 136 -13.17 -3.06 8.83
CA TYR A 136 -14.31 -3.57 9.57
C TYR A 136 -15.46 -3.88 8.61
N LYS A 137 -16.19 -4.97 8.88
CA LYS A 137 -17.48 -5.26 8.27
C LYS A 137 -18.52 -5.34 9.38
N ASN A 138 -19.59 -4.54 9.29
CA ASN A 138 -20.63 -4.46 10.34
C ASN A 138 -20.05 -4.28 11.76
N ASN A 139 -19.05 -3.40 11.90
CA ASN A 139 -18.32 -3.12 13.15
C ASN A 139 -17.45 -4.26 13.71
N GLU A 140 -17.29 -5.36 12.98
CA GLU A 140 -16.34 -6.42 13.31
C GLU A 140 -15.06 -6.27 12.52
N LYS A 141 -13.90 -6.27 13.20
CA LYS A 141 -12.60 -6.17 12.53
C LYS A 141 -12.28 -7.47 11.80
N ILE A 142 -12.13 -7.38 10.48
CA ILE A 142 -11.87 -8.53 9.61
C ILE A 142 -10.49 -8.54 8.98
N TYR A 143 -9.76 -7.43 9.08
CA TYR A 143 -8.43 -7.29 8.47
C TYR A 143 -7.61 -6.25 9.23
N GLU A 144 -6.30 -6.50 9.31
CA GLU A 144 -5.31 -5.56 9.83
C GLU A 144 -4.02 -5.66 9.03
N LEU A 145 -3.41 -4.51 8.76
CA LEU A 145 -2.04 -4.43 8.22
C LEU A 145 -1.21 -3.49 9.10
N LYS A 146 0.04 -3.87 9.31
CA LYS A 146 1.06 -3.00 9.92
C LYS A 146 2.12 -2.66 8.90
N CYS A 147 2.53 -1.39 8.87
CA CYS A 147 3.59 -0.93 7.98
C CYS A 147 4.51 0.05 8.71
N ASN A 148 5.72 0.14 8.24
CA ASN A 148 6.69 1.13 8.64
C ASN A 148 7.70 1.39 7.52
N GLY A 149 8.29 2.56 7.52
CA GLY A 149 9.24 2.93 6.48
C GLY A 149 9.79 4.34 6.63
N GLY A 150 10.49 4.78 5.61
CA GLY A 150 11.08 6.12 5.54
C GLY A 150 12.23 6.22 4.55
N LEU A 151 13.01 7.29 4.70
CA LEU A 151 14.19 7.54 3.86
C LEU A 151 15.31 6.54 4.16
N ILE A 152 15.95 6.06 3.11
CA ILE A 152 17.15 5.24 3.16
C ILE A 152 18.37 6.14 3.01
N LYS A 153 19.34 5.98 3.89
CA LYS A 153 20.58 6.78 3.96
C LYS A 153 21.82 5.90 3.80
#